data_6da8464ea161fec74a8f02d3e491cc5b
#
_entry.id   6da8464ea161fec74a8f02d3e491cc5b
#
_cell.length_a   1.000
_cell.length_b   1.000
_cell.length_c   1.000
_cell.angle_alpha   90.00
_cell.angle_beta   90.00
_cell.angle_gamma   90.00
#
_symmetry.space_group_name_H-M   'P 1'
#
loop_
_entity.id
_entity.type
_entity.pdbx_description
1 polymer ?
#
loop_
_entity_poly.entity_id
_entity_poly.type
_entity_poly.pdbx_seq_one_letter_code
_entity_poly.pdbx_strand_id
1 'polypeptide(L)'
;MFYRVRAQLRQDTAAELRRKLTDGTIQSQKPDGQEIVDSMNRAVVTKSGEIEWSEVCYCDTPLGHERATVYDHHFGALTTQLVDGYQEHQGRPFMAYLDEICARRQ
;
A
#
# COMPACT_ATOMS: atom_id res chain seq x y z
N MET A 1 -12.05 -11.11 3.78
CA MET A 1 -12.64 -10.26 2.74
C MET A 1 -11.53 -9.69 1.87
N PHE A 2 -11.73 -9.68 0.57
CA PHE A 2 -10.77 -9.10 -0.37
C PHE A 2 -11.25 -7.71 -0.79
N TYR A 3 -10.31 -6.78 -0.88
CA TYR A 3 -10.60 -5.41 -1.28
C TYR A 3 -9.68 -4.97 -2.41
N ARG A 4 -10.26 -4.25 -3.37
CA ARG A 4 -9.50 -3.42 -4.30
C ARG A 4 -9.32 -2.06 -3.63
N VAL A 5 -8.08 -1.59 -3.57
CA VAL A 5 -7.72 -0.37 -2.85
C VAL A 5 -7.12 0.62 -3.84
N ARG A 6 -7.51 1.87 -3.72
CA ARG A 6 -6.98 2.98 -4.51
C ARG A 6 -6.68 4.15 -3.59
N ALA A 7 -5.51 4.76 -3.74
CA ALA A 7 -5.08 5.83 -2.85
C ALA A 7 -4.04 6.71 -3.52
N GLN A 8 -3.80 7.87 -2.92
CA GLN A 8 -2.75 8.79 -3.35
C GLN A 8 -1.59 8.72 -2.38
N LEU A 9 -0.37 8.52 -2.88
CA LEU A 9 0.82 8.47 -2.05
C LEU A 9 1.13 9.87 -1.49
N ARG A 10 1.42 9.94 -0.19
CA ARG A 10 1.92 11.15 0.44
C ARG A 10 3.43 11.24 0.19
N GLN A 11 3.85 12.28 -0.51
CA GLN A 11 5.26 12.44 -0.90
C GLN A 11 6.14 12.75 0.32
N ASP A 12 5.61 13.45 1.30
CA ASP A 12 6.35 13.88 2.49
C ASP A 12 6.75 12.72 3.41
N THR A 13 6.06 11.59 3.33
CA THR A 13 6.39 10.41 4.15
C THR A 13 6.90 9.22 3.32
N ALA A 14 7.15 9.43 2.03
CA ALA A 14 7.52 8.34 1.12
C ALA A 14 8.81 7.63 1.55
N ALA A 15 9.82 8.35 1.98
CA ALA A 15 11.08 7.75 2.43
C ALA A 15 10.88 6.91 3.69
N GLU A 16 10.06 7.37 4.62
CA GLU A 16 9.71 6.61 5.81
C GLU A 16 8.98 5.32 5.45
N LEU A 17 8.01 5.40 4.54
CA LEU A 17 7.27 4.21 4.09
C LEU A 17 8.22 3.20 3.45
N ARG A 18 9.10 3.66 2.55
CA ARG A 18 10.08 2.78 1.90
C ARG A 18 10.96 2.07 2.93
N ARG A 19 11.47 2.82 3.91
CA ARG A 19 12.30 2.24 4.97
C ARG A 19 11.55 1.17 5.73
N LYS A 20 10.33 1.45 6.17
CA LYS A 20 9.54 0.52 6.97
C LYS A 20 9.12 -0.73 6.19
N LEU A 21 8.94 -0.61 4.87
CA LEU A 21 8.61 -1.75 4.01
C LEU A 21 9.83 -2.66 3.76
N THR A 22 11.04 -2.11 3.83
CA THR A 22 12.26 -2.85 3.46
C THR A 22 13.11 -3.29 4.65
N ASP A 23 12.92 -2.71 5.84
CA ASP A 23 13.75 -3.04 7.01
C ASP A 23 13.09 -4.02 7.99
N GLY A 24 11.92 -4.56 7.64
CA GLY A 24 11.20 -5.52 8.48
C GLY A 24 10.24 -4.91 9.49
N THR A 25 10.21 -3.60 9.63
CA THR A 25 9.34 -2.92 10.61
C THR A 25 7.87 -3.27 10.37
N ILE A 26 7.37 -3.09 9.15
CA ILE A 26 5.98 -3.41 8.82
C ILE A 26 5.78 -4.92 8.80
N GLN A 27 6.71 -5.67 8.21
CA GLN A 27 6.58 -7.11 8.08
C GLN A 27 6.38 -7.80 9.43
N SER A 28 7.01 -7.31 10.49
CA SER A 28 6.92 -7.90 11.82
C SER A 28 5.64 -7.55 12.56
N GLN A 29 4.85 -6.60 12.05
CA GLN A 29 3.59 -6.19 12.67
C GLN A 29 2.56 -7.33 12.59
N LYS A 30 1.85 -7.59 13.67
CA LYS A 30 0.80 -8.62 13.70
C LYS A 30 -0.58 -7.95 13.78
N PRO A 31 -1.58 -8.56 13.16
CA PRO A 31 -1.54 -9.81 12.38
C PRO A 31 -1.25 -9.59 10.89
N ASP A 32 -1.17 -8.37 10.39
CA ASP A 32 -1.31 -8.02 8.98
C ASP A 32 -0.03 -7.51 8.29
N GLY A 33 1.10 -7.45 9.01
CA GLY A 33 2.33 -6.86 8.46
C GLY A 33 2.80 -7.52 7.18
N GLN A 34 2.77 -8.84 7.12
CA GLN A 34 3.20 -9.56 5.90
C GLN A 34 2.26 -9.26 4.73
N GLU A 35 0.96 -9.22 4.97
CA GLU A 35 0.00 -8.90 3.91
C GLU A 35 0.19 -7.47 3.40
N ILE A 36 0.50 -6.52 4.29
CA ILE A 36 0.81 -5.14 3.88
C ILE A 36 2.03 -5.12 2.96
N VAL A 37 3.11 -5.78 3.35
CA VAL A 37 4.34 -5.84 2.53
C VAL A 37 4.04 -6.49 1.18
N ASP A 38 3.34 -7.63 1.18
CA ASP A 38 2.98 -8.32 -0.05
C ASP A 38 2.09 -7.46 -0.95
N SER A 39 1.14 -6.74 -0.35
CA SER A 39 0.26 -5.82 -1.07
C SER A 39 1.04 -4.70 -1.75
N MET A 40 1.99 -4.10 -1.05
CA MET A 40 2.81 -3.03 -1.61
C MET A 40 3.72 -3.57 -2.73
N ASN A 41 4.18 -4.81 -2.63
CA ASN A 41 4.97 -5.44 -3.69
C ASN A 41 4.12 -5.78 -4.93
N ARG A 42 2.80 -5.92 -4.79
CA ARG A 42 1.87 -6.13 -5.90
C ARG A 42 1.29 -4.84 -6.45
N ALA A 43 1.37 -3.75 -5.69
CA ALA A 43 0.73 -2.48 -6.03
C ALA A 43 1.33 -1.87 -7.29
N VAL A 44 0.52 -1.09 -7.99
CA VAL A 44 0.92 -0.39 -9.20
C VAL A 44 0.59 1.10 -9.11
N VAL A 45 1.30 1.89 -9.91
CA VAL A 45 0.97 3.29 -10.16
C VAL A 45 0.16 3.33 -11.46
N THR A 46 -1.08 3.77 -11.38
CA THR A 46 -1.97 3.85 -12.55
C THR A 46 -1.63 5.05 -13.43
N LYS A 47 -2.27 5.12 -14.61
CA LYS A 47 -2.08 6.26 -15.52
C LYS A 47 -2.44 7.59 -14.88
N SER A 48 -3.40 7.61 -13.96
CA SER A 48 -3.80 8.83 -13.26
C SER A 48 -2.86 9.20 -12.10
N GLY A 49 -1.88 8.34 -11.81
CA GLY A 49 -0.93 8.58 -10.71
C GLY A 49 -1.38 8.05 -9.36
N GLU A 50 -2.55 7.43 -9.28
CA GLU A 50 -3.01 6.78 -8.06
C GLU A 50 -2.31 5.45 -7.88
N ILE A 51 -2.18 5.04 -6.62
CA ILE A 51 -1.66 3.71 -6.27
C ILE A 51 -2.85 2.77 -6.14
N GLU A 52 -2.73 1.58 -6.71
CA GLU A 52 -3.82 0.60 -6.73
C GLU A 52 -3.29 -0.79 -6.41
N TRP A 53 -4.03 -1.51 -5.56
CA TRP A 53 -3.67 -2.88 -5.18
C TRP A 53 -4.89 -3.66 -4.71
N SER A 54 -4.71 -4.97 -4.52
CA SER A 54 -5.70 -5.83 -3.87
C SER A 54 -5.13 -6.35 -2.57
N GLU A 55 -5.99 -6.51 -1.57
CA GLU A 55 -5.56 -6.93 -0.24
C GLU A 55 -6.66 -7.74 0.44
N VAL A 56 -6.25 -8.77 1.20
CA VAL A 56 -7.17 -9.50 2.06
C VAL A 56 -7.10 -8.92 3.47
N CYS A 57 -8.26 -8.71 4.09
CA CYS A 57 -8.37 -8.17 5.44
C CYS A 57 -9.50 -8.86 6.18
N TYR A 58 -9.28 -9.08 7.48
CA TYR A 58 -10.27 -9.72 8.37
C TYR A 58 -10.79 -8.76 9.44
N CYS A 59 -10.57 -7.46 9.29
CA CYS A 59 -11.06 -6.44 10.21
C CYS A 59 -12.56 -6.23 10.05
N ASP A 60 -13.21 -5.72 11.10
CA ASP A 60 -14.64 -5.39 11.08
C ASP A 60 -14.97 -4.29 10.07
N THR A 61 -14.05 -3.33 9.91
CA THR A 61 -14.15 -2.29 8.88
C THR A 61 -13.08 -2.52 7.82
N PRO A 62 -13.33 -2.15 6.54
CA PRO A 62 -12.35 -2.38 5.48
C PRO A 62 -10.98 -1.79 5.81
N LEU A 63 -9.96 -2.65 5.92
CA LEU A 63 -8.58 -2.31 6.25
C LEU A 63 -8.42 -1.53 7.57
N GLY A 64 -9.32 -1.74 8.55
CA GLY A 64 -9.32 -0.92 9.76
C GLY A 64 -7.98 -0.87 10.48
N HIS A 65 -7.36 -2.02 10.75
CA HIS A 65 -6.07 -2.08 11.44
C HIS A 65 -4.94 -1.57 10.56
N GLU A 66 -4.92 -1.97 9.29
CA GLU A 66 -3.90 -1.57 8.33
C GLU A 66 -3.90 -0.06 8.11
N ARG A 67 -5.09 0.56 8.03
CA ARG A 67 -5.21 2.00 7.89
C ARG A 67 -4.68 2.73 9.12
N ALA A 68 -5.09 2.27 10.31
CA ALA A 68 -4.69 2.91 11.56
C ALA A 68 -3.19 2.84 11.81
N THR A 69 -2.55 1.76 11.38
CA THR A 69 -1.12 1.52 11.67
C THR A 69 -0.18 1.96 10.56
N VAL A 70 -0.61 1.95 9.31
CA VAL A 70 0.27 2.22 8.17
C VAL A 70 -0.37 3.15 7.13
N TYR A 71 -1.52 2.75 6.55
CA TYR A 71 -1.97 3.38 5.31
C TYR A 71 -2.38 4.83 5.47
N ASP A 72 -3.10 5.19 6.53
CA ASP A 72 -3.57 6.58 6.69
C ASP A 72 -2.43 7.55 6.98
N HIS A 73 -1.28 7.05 7.44
CA HIS A 73 -0.08 7.85 7.63
C HIS A 73 0.64 8.15 6.30
N HIS A 74 0.53 7.25 5.33
CA HIS A 74 1.32 7.31 4.09
C HIS A 74 0.50 7.58 2.83
N PHE A 75 -0.82 7.46 2.90
CA PHE A 75 -1.72 7.64 1.76
C PHE A 75 -2.87 8.56 2.11
N GLY A 76 -3.32 9.32 1.13
CA GLY A 76 -4.56 10.09 1.20
C GLY A 76 -5.60 9.55 0.24
N ALA A 77 -6.84 10.01 0.39
CA ALA A 77 -7.96 9.69 -0.50
C ALA A 77 -8.12 8.17 -0.73
N LEU A 78 -7.87 7.37 0.30
CA LEU A 78 -7.94 5.92 0.20
C LEU A 78 -9.39 5.45 0.10
N THR A 79 -9.67 4.66 -0.92
CA THR A 79 -10.98 4.04 -1.13
C THR A 79 -10.83 2.53 -1.25
N THR A 80 -11.86 1.81 -0.85
CA THR A 80 -11.90 0.36 -0.91
C THR A 80 -13.15 -0.11 -1.64
N GLN A 81 -13.01 -1.21 -2.37
CA GLN A 81 -14.12 -1.88 -3.05
C GLN A 81 -14.04 -3.37 -2.74
N LEU A 82 -15.13 -3.95 -2.26
CA LEU A 82 -15.20 -5.39 -2.01
C LEU A 82 -15.10 -6.15 -3.33
N VAL A 83 -14.21 -7.15 -3.37
CA VAL A 83 -14.01 -8.00 -4.56
C VAL A 83 -13.91 -9.46 -4.12
N ASP A 84 -13.87 -10.38 -5.09
CA ASP A 84 -13.92 -11.82 -4.81
C ASP A 84 -12.55 -12.42 -4.48
N GLY A 85 -11.48 -11.74 -4.84
CA GLY A 85 -10.11 -12.24 -4.64
C GLY A 85 -9.09 -11.23 -5.11
N TYR A 86 -7.83 -11.63 -5.10
CA TYR A 86 -6.75 -10.79 -5.64
C TYR A 86 -6.96 -10.57 -7.13
N GLN A 87 -6.74 -9.34 -7.58
CA GLN A 87 -6.89 -8.92 -8.98
C GLN A 87 -5.57 -8.43 -9.52
N GLU A 88 -5.39 -8.53 -10.84
CA GLU A 88 -4.28 -7.87 -11.52
C GLU A 88 -4.65 -6.40 -11.75
N HIS A 89 -3.67 -5.53 -11.60
CA HIS A 89 -3.84 -4.09 -11.77
C HIS A 89 -2.90 -3.58 -12.83
N GLN A 90 -3.37 -2.61 -13.62
CA GLN A 90 -2.60 -2.05 -14.73
C GLN A 90 -1.81 -0.84 -14.28
N GLY A 91 -0.50 -0.86 -14.52
CA GLY A 91 0.39 0.23 -14.17
C GLY A 91 1.80 -0.24 -13.96
N ARG A 92 2.69 0.70 -13.63
CA ARG A 92 4.06 0.36 -13.29
C ARG A 92 4.16 -0.08 -11.83
N PRO A 93 5.14 -0.94 -11.47
CA PRO A 93 5.28 -1.40 -10.08
C PRO A 93 5.45 -0.23 -9.11
N PHE A 94 4.64 -0.23 -8.04
CA PHE A 94 4.71 0.82 -7.02
C PHE A 94 6.08 0.88 -6.35
N MET A 95 6.68 -0.27 -6.01
CA MET A 95 7.96 -0.28 -5.29
C MET A 95 9.09 0.32 -6.14
N ALA A 96 9.07 0.10 -7.46
CA ALA A 96 10.04 0.74 -8.35
C ALA A 96 9.85 2.27 -8.39
N TYR A 97 8.60 2.72 -8.44
CA TYR A 97 8.28 4.14 -8.38
C TYR A 97 8.73 4.75 -7.04
N LEU A 98 8.47 4.05 -5.93
CA LEU A 98 8.86 4.50 -4.59
C LEU A 98 10.38 4.65 -4.48
N ASP A 99 11.13 3.67 -5.00
CA ASP A 99 12.60 3.74 -5.04
C ASP A 99 13.06 4.96 -5.83
N GLU A 100 12.44 5.22 -6.97
CA GLU A 100 12.80 6.34 -7.85
C GLU A 100 12.58 7.69 -7.18
N ILE A 101 11.41 7.91 -6.55
CA ILE A 101 11.15 9.20 -5.90
C ILE A 101 12.01 9.41 -4.66
N CYS A 102 12.33 8.35 -3.92
CA CYS A 102 13.23 8.45 -2.77
C CYS A 102 14.66 8.75 -3.20
N ALA A 103 15.13 8.17 -4.32
CA ALA A 103 16.46 8.47 -4.85
C ALA A 103 16.58 9.93 -5.29
N ARG A 104 15.53 10.51 -5.87
CA ARG A 104 15.55 11.90 -6.33
C ARG A 104 15.58 12.94 -5.18
N ARG A 105 15.24 12.51 -3.96
CA ARG A 105 15.20 13.41 -2.78
C ARG A 105 16.52 13.47 -2.03
N GLN A 106 17.49 12.68 -2.44
CA GLN A 106 18.80 12.66 -1.77
C GLN A 106 19.78 13.65 -2.38
#